data_c31256885804edb10250c67637a2c0f0
#
_entry.id   c31256885804edb10250c67637a2c0f0
#
_cell.length_a   1.000
_cell.length_b   1.000
_cell.length_c   1.000
_cell.angle_alpha   90.00
_cell.angle_beta   90.00
_cell.angle_gamma   90.00
#
_symmetry.space_group_name_H-M   'P 1'
#
loop_
_entity.id
_entity.type
_entity.pdbx_description
1 polymer ?
#
loop_
_entity_poly.entity_id
_entity_poly.type
_entity_poly.pdbx_seq_one_letter_code
_entity_poly.pdbx_strand_id
1 'polypeptide(L)'
;MPVRRTAVITGAASGLGAALTRLLAVEGWSLALVDLPESAATLERIAPASPGGASTPLVAPFDVRDAAGWQALHDRLRAAWPALDLLVNAAGVGATGEVGRLPDAQWRRVIDTNLVGTALGCETFLPWLREHPSGARVVNVASISGLLGIPSMAAYSASKAGVIALSESIAAESPAGRPGVTIVCPGFFRSGLLDTWHFTADREAREARRRMEATPLDSATLAHRIRRAIDRDERYVVEGFQARCLWRLKRLAPRTTTALLHGVYRRLG
;
A
#
# COMPACT_ATOMS: atom_id res chain seq x y z
N MET A 1 31.20 -7.68 7.34
CA MET A 1 30.34 -7.49 6.16
C MET A 1 29.39 -6.32 6.46
N PRO A 2 29.08 -5.42 5.52
CA PRO A 2 28.09 -4.40 5.79
C PRO A 2 26.75 -5.05 6.16
N VAL A 3 26.09 -4.56 7.20
CA VAL A 3 24.77 -5.05 7.62
C VAL A 3 23.79 -4.77 6.49
N ARG A 4 23.19 -5.83 5.95
CA ARG A 4 22.20 -5.71 4.86
C ARG A 4 20.92 -5.12 5.40
N ARG A 5 20.32 -4.20 4.66
CA ARG A 5 18.98 -3.67 4.98
C ARG A 5 17.92 -4.75 4.80
N THR A 6 16.90 -4.70 5.63
CA THR A 6 15.84 -5.70 5.72
C THR A 6 14.48 -5.07 5.45
N ALA A 7 13.60 -5.77 4.75
CA ALA A 7 12.25 -5.27 4.50
C ALA A 7 11.18 -6.36 4.54
N VAL A 8 10.04 -6.04 5.11
CA VAL A 8 8.79 -6.81 4.99
C VAL A 8 7.88 -6.11 3.97
N ILE A 9 7.37 -6.84 2.99
CA ILE A 9 6.51 -6.30 1.93
C ILE A 9 5.25 -7.14 1.81
N THR A 10 4.06 -6.53 1.98
CA THR A 10 2.77 -7.19 1.73
C THR A 10 2.24 -6.87 0.35
N GLY A 11 1.36 -7.73 -0.20
CA GLY A 11 0.93 -7.62 -1.60
C GLY A 11 2.08 -7.86 -2.57
N ALA A 12 3.08 -8.65 -2.15
CA ALA A 12 4.36 -8.77 -2.84
C ALA A 12 4.28 -9.56 -4.17
N ALA A 13 3.21 -10.31 -4.38
CA ALA A 13 3.03 -11.13 -5.58
C ALA A 13 2.61 -10.33 -6.83
N SER A 14 2.08 -9.12 -6.68
CA SER A 14 1.51 -8.36 -7.80
C SER A 14 1.75 -6.85 -7.71
N GLY A 15 1.46 -6.14 -8.77
CA GLY A 15 1.37 -4.68 -8.82
C GLY A 15 2.55 -3.95 -8.20
N LEU A 16 2.26 -3.04 -7.28
CA LEU A 16 3.25 -2.19 -6.63
C LEU A 16 4.15 -2.98 -5.66
N GLY A 17 3.57 -3.92 -4.90
CA GLY A 17 4.35 -4.77 -3.99
C GLY A 17 5.41 -5.57 -4.74
N ALA A 18 5.05 -6.20 -5.86
CA ALA A 18 5.98 -6.92 -6.71
C ALA A 18 7.07 -6.01 -7.33
N ALA A 19 6.71 -4.78 -7.72
CA ALA A 19 7.67 -3.83 -8.26
C ALA A 19 8.68 -3.37 -7.19
N LEU A 20 8.22 -3.10 -5.95
CA LEU A 20 9.10 -2.79 -4.82
C LEU A 20 9.99 -3.98 -4.45
N THR A 21 9.43 -5.20 -4.46
CA THR A 21 10.20 -6.42 -4.23
C THR A 21 11.37 -6.54 -5.19
N ARG A 22 11.12 -6.41 -6.50
CA ARG A 22 12.19 -6.48 -7.51
C ARG A 22 13.24 -5.39 -7.32
N LEU A 23 12.80 -4.16 -7.08
CA LEU A 23 13.69 -3.01 -6.89
C LEU A 23 14.61 -3.22 -5.68
N LEU A 24 14.06 -3.58 -4.52
CA LEU A 24 14.84 -3.77 -3.31
C LEU A 24 15.72 -5.02 -3.37
N ALA A 25 15.27 -6.09 -4.06
CA ALA A 25 16.10 -7.27 -4.31
C ALA A 25 17.37 -6.91 -5.11
N VAL A 26 17.23 -6.12 -6.19
CA VAL A 26 18.38 -5.63 -6.99
C VAL A 26 19.32 -4.75 -6.16
N GLU A 27 18.80 -3.98 -5.21
CA GLU A 27 19.58 -3.18 -4.26
C GLU A 27 20.23 -4.03 -3.14
N GLY A 28 20.04 -5.35 -3.12
CA GLY A 28 20.67 -6.28 -2.18
C GLY A 28 20.01 -6.33 -0.79
N TRP A 29 18.74 -5.93 -0.66
CA TRP A 29 17.99 -6.05 0.59
C TRP A 29 17.67 -7.51 0.92
N SER A 30 17.61 -7.84 2.20
CA SER A 30 17.00 -9.08 2.68
C SER A 30 15.50 -8.89 2.81
N LEU A 31 14.70 -9.72 2.13
CA LEU A 31 13.26 -9.50 1.97
C LEU A 31 12.43 -10.60 2.63
N ALA A 32 11.36 -10.22 3.29
CA ALA A 32 10.24 -11.09 3.64
C ALA A 32 9.00 -10.67 2.84
N LEU A 33 8.44 -11.61 2.09
CA LEU A 33 7.40 -11.38 1.10
C LEU A 33 6.10 -12.02 1.58
N VAL A 34 5.07 -11.19 1.75
CA VAL A 34 3.74 -11.60 2.21
C VAL A 34 2.73 -11.40 1.10
N ASP A 35 1.97 -12.44 0.82
CA ASP A 35 0.77 -12.42 -0.02
C ASP A 35 -0.13 -13.61 0.35
N LEU A 36 -1.28 -13.72 -0.29
CA LEU A 36 -2.21 -14.83 -0.06
C LEU A 36 -1.55 -16.19 -0.36
N PRO A 37 -1.99 -17.28 0.31
CA PRO A 37 -1.39 -18.61 0.13
C PRO A 37 -1.33 -19.10 -1.32
N GLU A 38 -2.32 -18.77 -2.14
CA GLU A 38 -2.35 -19.13 -3.56
C GLU A 38 -1.27 -18.44 -4.38
N SER A 39 -0.67 -17.38 -3.86
CA SER A 39 0.42 -16.62 -4.53
C SER A 39 1.82 -17.15 -4.21
N ALA A 40 1.97 -18.19 -3.39
CA ALA A 40 3.28 -18.67 -2.90
C ALA A 40 4.28 -18.93 -4.04
N ALA A 41 3.87 -19.68 -5.08
CA ALA A 41 4.72 -19.96 -6.24
C ALA A 41 5.10 -18.69 -7.04
N THR A 42 4.28 -17.65 -6.99
CA THR A 42 4.57 -16.35 -7.62
C THR A 42 5.60 -15.59 -6.80
N LEU A 43 5.49 -15.59 -5.47
CA LEU A 43 6.46 -14.96 -4.58
C LEU A 43 7.86 -15.53 -4.76
N GLU A 44 8.00 -16.85 -4.89
CA GLU A 44 9.29 -17.52 -5.14
C GLU A 44 9.97 -17.08 -6.44
N ARG A 45 9.17 -16.74 -7.47
CA ARG A 45 9.68 -16.30 -8.78
C ARG A 45 10.01 -14.81 -8.86
N ILE A 46 9.32 -13.97 -8.07
CA ILE A 46 9.43 -12.49 -8.20
C ILE A 46 10.76 -11.95 -7.72
N ALA A 47 11.34 -12.55 -6.70
CA ALA A 47 12.65 -12.16 -6.18
C ALA A 47 13.64 -13.31 -6.34
N PRO A 48 14.18 -13.49 -7.55
CA PRO A 48 15.24 -14.47 -7.75
C PRO A 48 16.44 -14.11 -6.85
N ALA A 49 17.19 -15.12 -6.46
CA ALA A 49 18.43 -14.91 -5.72
C ALA A 49 19.30 -13.88 -6.47
N SER A 50 19.64 -12.78 -5.82
CA SER A 50 20.37 -11.69 -6.46
C SER A 50 21.74 -12.13 -6.91
N PRO A 51 22.24 -11.73 -8.09
CA PRO A 51 23.63 -11.89 -8.47
C PRO A 51 24.48 -11.13 -7.44
N GLY A 52 25.27 -11.85 -6.65
CA GLY A 52 26.13 -11.25 -5.61
C GLY A 52 25.84 -11.73 -4.18
N GLY A 53 25.06 -12.82 -4.01
CA GLY A 53 24.90 -13.50 -2.73
C GLY A 53 23.89 -12.84 -1.78
N ALA A 54 22.88 -12.13 -2.30
CA ALA A 54 21.71 -11.77 -1.49
C ALA A 54 21.02 -13.05 -0.99
N SER A 55 20.54 -13.02 0.24
CA SER A 55 19.78 -14.15 0.79
C SER A 55 18.52 -14.38 -0.03
N THR A 56 18.18 -15.65 -0.26
CA THR A 56 16.86 -16.00 -0.82
C THR A 56 15.77 -15.32 0.01
N PRO A 57 14.81 -14.62 -0.63
CA PRO A 57 13.72 -13.99 0.11
C PRO A 57 12.96 -15.00 0.94
N LEU A 58 12.56 -14.58 2.15
CA LEU A 58 11.69 -15.36 2.98
C LEU A 58 10.26 -15.22 2.46
N VAL A 59 9.67 -16.29 1.97
CA VAL A 59 8.28 -16.33 1.54
C VAL A 59 7.39 -16.68 2.73
N ALA A 60 6.37 -15.87 2.98
CA ALA A 60 5.42 -16.00 4.07
C ALA A 60 3.98 -15.85 3.53
N PRO A 61 3.39 -16.94 3.01
CA PRO A 61 2.07 -16.91 2.41
C PRO A 61 0.98 -16.95 3.50
N PHE A 62 0.34 -15.81 3.77
CA PHE A 62 -0.83 -15.70 4.65
C PHE A 62 -1.67 -14.49 4.28
N ASP A 63 -2.93 -14.47 4.70
CA ASP A 63 -3.82 -13.33 4.55
C ASP A 63 -3.46 -12.24 5.57
N VAL A 64 -3.26 -11.00 5.11
CA VAL A 64 -2.93 -9.86 6.00
C VAL A 64 -3.97 -9.60 7.10
N ARG A 65 -5.17 -10.21 7.01
CA ARG A 65 -6.20 -10.18 8.04
C ARG A 65 -5.94 -11.17 9.18
N ASP A 66 -4.98 -12.08 9.01
CA ASP A 66 -4.64 -13.11 9.99
C ASP A 66 -3.58 -12.61 10.98
N ALA A 67 -4.00 -12.28 12.19
CA ALA A 67 -3.09 -11.84 13.25
C ALA A 67 -2.08 -12.92 13.66
N ALA A 68 -2.44 -14.20 13.59
CA ALA A 68 -1.52 -15.29 13.92
C ALA A 68 -0.42 -15.43 12.85
N GLY A 69 -0.76 -15.24 11.57
CA GLY A 69 0.22 -15.17 10.49
C GLY A 69 1.23 -14.04 10.66
N TRP A 70 0.78 -12.86 11.10
CA TRP A 70 1.66 -11.74 11.42
C TRP A 70 2.61 -12.06 12.58
N GLN A 71 2.10 -12.64 13.67
CA GLN A 71 2.93 -13.00 14.82
C GLN A 71 3.97 -14.06 14.46
N ALA A 72 3.57 -15.12 13.73
CA ALA A 72 4.49 -16.16 13.28
C ALA A 72 5.62 -15.59 12.38
N LEU A 73 5.28 -14.66 11.48
CA LEU A 73 6.27 -13.97 10.65
C LEU A 73 7.23 -13.15 11.51
N HIS A 74 6.70 -12.35 12.45
CA HIS A 74 7.52 -11.53 13.35
C HIS A 74 8.54 -12.39 14.11
N ASP A 75 8.11 -13.48 14.74
CA ASP A 75 8.98 -14.33 15.55
C ASP A 75 10.08 -14.99 14.70
N ARG A 76 9.72 -15.43 13.48
CA ARG A 76 10.68 -15.97 12.53
C ARG A 76 11.72 -14.94 12.10
N LEU A 77 11.32 -13.69 11.87
CA LEU A 77 12.23 -12.63 11.44
C LEU A 77 13.10 -12.12 12.60
N ARG A 78 12.56 -12.02 13.82
CA ARG A 78 13.34 -11.64 15.01
C ARG A 78 14.47 -12.65 15.31
N ALA A 79 14.26 -13.93 14.99
CA ALA A 79 15.29 -14.95 15.13
C ALA A 79 16.37 -14.88 14.04
N ALA A 80 16.05 -14.30 12.87
CA ALA A 80 16.94 -14.30 11.69
C ALA A 80 17.62 -12.95 11.42
N TRP A 81 16.98 -11.83 11.79
CA TRP A 81 17.44 -10.48 11.47
C TRP A 81 17.76 -9.66 12.73
N PRO A 82 18.88 -8.92 12.74
CA PRO A 82 19.26 -8.09 13.87
C PRO A 82 18.35 -6.85 14.02
N ALA A 83 17.80 -6.37 12.91
CA ALA A 83 16.92 -5.19 12.86
C ALA A 83 15.96 -5.29 11.67
N LEU A 84 14.87 -4.53 11.70
CA LEU A 84 13.98 -4.32 10.58
C LEU A 84 14.06 -2.86 10.13
N ASP A 85 14.49 -2.64 8.87
CA ASP A 85 14.66 -1.29 8.31
C ASP A 85 13.36 -0.74 7.72
N LEU A 86 12.53 -1.62 7.12
CA LEU A 86 11.39 -1.20 6.32
C LEU A 86 10.19 -2.16 6.44
N LEU A 87 9.03 -1.62 6.76
CA LEU A 87 7.74 -2.28 6.61
C LEU A 87 6.96 -1.61 5.47
N VAL A 88 6.53 -2.38 4.47
CA VAL A 88 5.70 -1.91 3.35
C VAL A 88 4.35 -2.61 3.37
N ASN A 89 3.31 -1.90 3.73
CA ASN A 89 1.93 -2.36 3.66
C ASN A 89 1.34 -1.97 2.30
N ALA A 90 1.46 -2.88 1.31
CA ALA A 90 0.96 -2.66 -0.05
C ALA A 90 -0.17 -3.61 -0.47
N ALA A 91 -0.50 -4.61 0.35
CA ALA A 91 -1.67 -5.44 0.13
C ALA A 91 -2.95 -4.61 0.10
N GLY A 92 -3.84 -4.92 -0.82
CA GLY A 92 -5.09 -4.20 -0.92
C GLY A 92 -6.01 -4.72 -2.00
N VAL A 93 -7.30 -4.52 -1.79
CA VAL A 93 -8.39 -4.90 -2.69
C VAL A 93 -9.33 -3.71 -2.88
N GLY A 94 -10.17 -3.75 -3.89
CA GLY A 94 -11.11 -2.69 -4.12
C GLY A 94 -12.52 -3.15 -4.45
N ALA A 95 -13.45 -2.22 -4.34
CA ALA A 95 -14.82 -2.39 -4.78
C ALA A 95 -15.39 -1.06 -5.26
N THR A 96 -16.21 -1.13 -6.31
CA THR A 96 -16.98 -0.03 -6.86
C THR A 96 -18.46 -0.36 -6.79
N GLY A 97 -19.25 0.57 -6.29
CA GLY A 97 -20.69 0.54 -6.17
C GLY A 97 -21.17 1.74 -5.36
N GLU A 98 -22.32 2.27 -5.72
CA GLU A 98 -22.97 3.35 -4.94
C GLU A 98 -23.27 2.88 -3.52
N VAL A 99 -23.27 3.81 -2.57
CA VAL A 99 -23.73 3.52 -1.20
C VAL A 99 -25.19 3.06 -1.25
N GLY A 100 -25.47 1.93 -0.59
CA GLY A 100 -26.76 1.25 -0.66
C GLY A 100 -26.86 0.16 -1.74
N ARG A 101 -25.87 0.05 -2.64
CA ARG A 101 -25.83 -1.00 -3.67
C ARG A 101 -24.66 -1.98 -3.50
N LEU A 102 -23.60 -1.58 -2.81
CA LEU A 102 -22.45 -2.44 -2.55
C LEU A 102 -22.81 -3.46 -1.44
N PRO A 103 -22.67 -4.77 -1.67
CA PRO A 103 -22.95 -5.80 -0.66
C PRO A 103 -22.09 -5.63 0.60
N ASP A 104 -22.65 -5.92 1.79
CA ASP A 104 -21.95 -5.84 3.08
C ASP A 104 -20.65 -6.67 3.08
N ALA A 105 -20.66 -7.85 2.48
CA ALA A 105 -19.47 -8.70 2.35
C ALA A 105 -18.32 -7.98 1.63
N GLN A 106 -18.61 -7.13 0.64
CA GLN A 106 -17.59 -6.35 -0.07
C GLN A 106 -17.10 -5.18 0.77
N TRP A 107 -17.98 -4.54 1.56
CA TRP A 107 -17.57 -3.55 2.54
C TRP A 107 -16.56 -4.13 3.53
N ARG A 108 -16.91 -5.26 4.17
CA ARG A 108 -16.04 -5.95 5.13
C ARG A 108 -14.72 -6.35 4.46
N ARG A 109 -14.77 -7.02 3.32
CA ARG A 109 -13.57 -7.42 2.58
C ARG A 109 -12.62 -6.25 2.35
N VAL A 110 -13.12 -5.09 1.91
CA VAL A 110 -12.28 -3.92 1.62
C VAL A 110 -11.72 -3.28 2.89
N ILE A 111 -12.55 -3.11 3.93
CA ILE A 111 -12.10 -2.53 5.21
C ILE A 111 -11.10 -3.47 5.90
N ASP A 112 -11.43 -4.74 6.01
CA ASP A 112 -10.60 -5.71 6.73
C ASP A 112 -9.24 -5.90 6.05
N THR A 113 -9.20 -6.00 4.72
CA THR A 113 -7.93 -6.16 4.00
C THR A 113 -7.11 -4.87 4.03
N ASN A 114 -7.70 -3.74 3.63
CA ASN A 114 -6.93 -2.52 3.38
C ASN A 114 -6.55 -1.79 4.67
N LEU A 115 -7.45 -1.75 5.65
CA LEU A 115 -7.26 -0.98 6.89
C LEU A 115 -6.83 -1.88 8.04
N VAL A 116 -7.62 -2.92 8.35
CA VAL A 116 -7.30 -3.79 9.49
C VAL A 116 -6.01 -4.57 9.23
N GLY A 117 -5.82 -5.12 8.01
CA GLY A 117 -4.57 -5.78 7.63
C GLY A 117 -3.35 -4.87 7.71
N THR A 118 -3.47 -3.59 7.28
CA THR A 118 -2.39 -2.60 7.45
C THR A 118 -2.14 -2.31 8.93
N ALA A 119 -3.19 -2.17 9.74
CA ALA A 119 -3.06 -1.93 11.18
C ALA A 119 -2.37 -3.11 11.89
N LEU A 120 -2.75 -4.35 11.58
CA LEU A 120 -2.12 -5.55 12.14
C LEU A 120 -0.61 -5.60 11.82
N GLY A 121 -0.23 -5.30 10.58
CA GLY A 121 1.19 -5.20 10.20
C GLY A 121 1.92 -4.12 11.00
N CYS A 122 1.31 -2.95 11.16
CA CYS A 122 1.88 -1.88 11.97
C CYS A 122 1.98 -2.28 13.45
N GLU A 123 0.90 -2.77 14.07
CA GLU A 123 0.89 -3.19 15.48
C GLU A 123 1.97 -4.24 15.76
N THR A 124 2.13 -5.21 14.86
CA THR A 124 3.12 -6.28 15.03
C THR A 124 4.56 -5.79 14.93
N PHE A 125 4.85 -4.89 13.99
CA PHE A 125 6.24 -4.53 13.68
C PHE A 125 6.69 -3.17 14.23
N LEU A 126 5.79 -2.25 14.62
CA LEU A 126 6.17 -0.94 15.16
C LEU A 126 7.07 -1.03 16.40
N PRO A 127 6.84 -1.94 17.39
CA PRO A 127 7.75 -2.07 18.51
C PRO A 127 9.19 -2.34 18.06
N TRP A 128 9.40 -3.26 17.14
CA TRP A 128 10.72 -3.58 16.61
C TRP A 128 11.33 -2.45 15.76
N LEU A 129 10.53 -1.78 14.92
CA LEU A 129 10.99 -0.63 14.15
C LEU A 129 11.42 0.55 15.04
N ARG A 130 10.81 0.71 16.22
CA ARG A 130 11.22 1.73 17.21
C ARG A 130 12.57 1.43 17.87
N GLU A 131 12.95 0.16 17.96
CA GLU A 131 14.24 -0.28 18.48
C GLU A 131 15.42 -0.03 17.51
N HIS A 132 15.14 0.32 16.24
CA HIS A 132 16.17 0.43 15.20
C HIS A 132 17.17 1.56 15.49
N PRO A 133 18.49 1.28 15.57
CA PRO A 133 19.48 2.23 16.06
C PRO A 133 19.66 3.47 15.16
N SER A 134 19.56 3.33 13.87
CA SER A 134 19.73 4.42 12.88
C SER A 134 18.41 4.92 12.25
N GLY A 135 17.29 4.39 12.72
CA GLY A 135 15.95 4.71 12.22
C GLY A 135 15.46 3.76 11.13
N ALA A 136 14.21 3.35 11.29
CA ALA A 136 13.48 2.50 10.37
C ALA A 136 12.33 3.28 9.73
N ARG A 137 11.60 2.64 8.81
CA ARG A 137 10.47 3.28 8.12
C ARG A 137 9.28 2.37 7.92
N VAL A 138 8.10 2.97 8.00
CA VAL A 138 6.85 2.36 7.56
C VAL A 138 6.41 3.05 6.28
N VAL A 139 6.03 2.27 5.27
CA VAL A 139 5.39 2.73 4.03
C VAL A 139 4.00 2.12 3.97
N ASN A 140 2.98 2.96 4.05
CA ASN A 140 1.59 2.54 3.95
C ASN A 140 0.98 3.01 2.61
N VAL A 141 0.50 2.05 1.81
CA VAL A 141 -0.10 2.36 0.51
C VAL A 141 -1.59 2.69 0.69
N ALA A 142 -1.86 3.98 0.70
CA ALA A 142 -3.19 4.56 0.66
C ALA A 142 -3.70 4.73 -0.79
N SER A 143 -4.35 5.85 -1.09
CA SER A 143 -4.83 6.25 -2.42
C SER A 143 -5.25 7.71 -2.43
N ILE A 144 -5.30 8.34 -3.60
CA ILE A 144 -6.00 9.62 -3.76
C ILE A 144 -7.48 9.52 -3.39
N SER A 145 -8.09 8.33 -3.49
CA SER A 145 -9.47 8.09 -3.08
C SER A 145 -9.66 8.30 -1.56
N GLY A 146 -8.66 7.98 -0.75
CA GLY A 146 -8.66 8.28 0.68
C GLY A 146 -8.55 9.78 0.98
N LEU A 147 -7.86 10.53 0.12
CA LEU A 147 -7.77 11.98 0.24
C LEU A 147 -9.06 12.69 -0.21
N LEU A 148 -9.75 12.20 -1.24
CA LEU A 148 -10.83 12.93 -1.91
C LEU A 148 -12.24 12.42 -1.59
N GLY A 149 -12.43 11.12 -1.33
CA GLY A 149 -13.76 10.51 -1.21
C GLY A 149 -14.46 10.42 -2.58
N ILE A 150 -14.04 9.45 -3.39
CA ILE A 150 -14.51 9.31 -4.78
C ILE A 150 -15.90 8.68 -4.80
N PRO A 151 -16.86 9.23 -5.59
CA PRO A 151 -18.18 8.63 -5.78
C PRO A 151 -18.09 7.18 -6.29
N SER A 152 -19.06 6.36 -5.92
CA SER A 152 -19.11 4.90 -6.17
C SER A 152 -17.95 4.08 -5.60
N MET A 153 -17.04 4.68 -4.83
CA MET A 153 -15.90 4.00 -4.22
C MET A 153 -15.88 4.19 -2.70
N ALA A 154 -17.03 4.29 -2.06
CA ALA A 154 -17.13 4.69 -0.66
C ALA A 154 -16.36 3.74 0.28
N ALA A 155 -16.51 2.42 0.16
CA ALA A 155 -15.80 1.44 0.98
C ALA A 155 -14.27 1.55 0.79
N TYR A 156 -13.82 1.65 -0.46
CA TYR A 156 -12.41 1.82 -0.78
C TYR A 156 -11.87 3.16 -0.27
N SER A 157 -12.59 4.25 -0.50
CA SER A 157 -12.21 5.59 -0.03
C SER A 157 -12.12 5.65 1.50
N ALA A 158 -13.09 5.05 2.21
CA ALA A 158 -13.08 4.97 3.67
C ALA A 158 -11.89 4.16 4.19
N SER A 159 -11.62 2.97 3.59
CA SER A 159 -10.45 2.17 3.97
C SER A 159 -9.14 2.93 3.79
N LYS A 160 -8.96 3.61 2.65
CA LYS A 160 -7.73 4.35 2.34
C LYS A 160 -7.61 5.66 3.12
N ALA A 161 -8.71 6.30 3.50
CA ALA A 161 -8.72 7.41 4.46
C ALA A 161 -8.32 6.95 5.86
N GLY A 162 -8.78 5.77 6.29
CA GLY A 162 -8.35 5.14 7.54
C GLY A 162 -6.86 4.84 7.55
N VAL A 163 -6.29 4.32 6.45
CA VAL A 163 -4.84 4.11 6.32
C VAL A 163 -4.06 5.42 6.42
N ILE A 164 -4.56 6.53 5.86
CA ILE A 164 -3.93 7.84 5.99
C ILE A 164 -3.94 8.27 7.47
N ALA A 165 -5.11 8.22 8.13
CA ALA A 165 -5.24 8.60 9.54
C ALA A 165 -4.36 7.74 10.46
N LEU A 166 -4.35 6.41 10.27
CA LEU A 166 -3.46 5.49 10.98
C LEU A 166 -1.99 5.92 10.82
N SER A 167 -1.57 6.21 9.60
CA SER A 167 -0.19 6.60 9.30
C SER A 167 0.19 7.94 9.91
N GLU A 168 -0.73 8.91 9.92
CA GLU A 168 -0.54 10.20 10.58
C GLU A 168 -0.42 10.04 12.11
N SER A 169 -1.24 9.17 12.71
CA SER A 169 -1.16 8.84 14.16
C SER A 169 0.20 8.22 14.50
N ILE A 170 0.64 7.20 13.74
CA ILE A 170 1.96 6.58 13.92
C ILE A 170 3.07 7.64 13.83
N ALA A 171 3.01 8.54 12.86
CA ALA A 171 4.00 9.59 12.69
C ALA A 171 4.00 10.60 13.84
N ALA A 172 2.84 10.90 14.44
CA ALA A 172 2.72 11.78 15.60
C ALA A 172 3.21 11.10 16.89
N GLU A 173 3.01 9.80 17.00
CA GLU A 173 3.46 8.99 18.14
C GLU A 173 4.95 8.60 18.07
N SER A 174 5.62 8.82 16.94
CA SER A 174 7.02 8.41 16.72
C SER A 174 7.99 9.37 17.40
N PRO A 175 8.73 8.95 18.46
CA PRO A 175 9.71 9.81 19.13
C PRO A 175 10.80 10.28 18.17
N ALA A 176 11.08 11.58 18.14
CA ALA A 176 12.07 12.18 17.23
C ALA A 176 11.87 11.79 15.75
N GLY A 177 10.59 11.50 15.35
CA GLY A 177 10.25 11.11 13.98
C GLY A 177 10.69 9.69 13.59
N ARG A 178 10.92 8.80 14.55
CA ARG A 178 11.37 7.41 14.30
C ARG A 178 10.44 6.37 14.91
N PRO A 179 9.98 5.32 14.13
CA PRO A 179 10.27 5.15 12.72
C PRO A 179 9.68 6.27 11.86
N GLY A 180 10.32 6.58 10.74
CA GLY A 180 9.75 7.47 9.74
C GLY A 180 8.50 6.84 9.10
N VAL A 181 7.56 7.67 8.60
CA VAL A 181 6.33 7.18 7.97
C VAL A 181 6.16 7.83 6.60
N THR A 182 5.97 7.01 5.58
CA THR A 182 5.64 7.46 4.22
C THR A 182 4.26 6.96 3.82
N ILE A 183 3.36 7.89 3.48
CA ILE A 183 2.00 7.64 3.05
C ILE A 183 1.95 7.77 1.53
N VAL A 184 1.68 6.68 0.84
CA VAL A 184 1.65 6.65 -0.63
C VAL A 184 0.21 6.79 -1.10
N CYS A 185 -0.09 7.87 -1.82
CA CYS A 185 -1.42 8.19 -2.32
C CYS A 185 -1.42 8.22 -3.86
N PRO A 186 -1.38 7.05 -4.53
CA PRO A 186 -1.41 7.01 -5.98
C PRO A 186 -2.81 7.28 -6.53
N GLY A 187 -2.86 7.82 -7.76
CA GLY A 187 -4.01 7.76 -8.64
C GLY A 187 -4.09 6.43 -9.36
N PHE A 188 -4.70 6.41 -10.55
CA PHE A 188 -4.61 5.23 -11.41
C PHE A 188 -3.17 5.04 -11.87
N PHE A 189 -2.70 3.80 -11.84
CA PHE A 189 -1.43 3.36 -12.42
C PHE A 189 -1.59 1.92 -12.91
N ARG A 190 -0.85 1.54 -13.95
CA ARG A 190 -0.94 0.19 -14.51
C ARG A 190 -0.48 -0.85 -13.51
N SER A 191 -1.43 -1.66 -13.05
CA SER A 191 -1.25 -2.75 -12.08
C SER A 191 -2.35 -3.80 -12.24
N GLY A 192 -2.19 -4.97 -11.66
CA GLY A 192 -3.23 -6.02 -11.62
C GLY A 192 -4.35 -5.78 -10.58
N LEU A 193 -4.45 -4.58 -10.00
CA LEU A 193 -5.42 -4.32 -8.92
C LEU A 193 -6.87 -4.56 -9.35
N LEU A 194 -7.21 -4.26 -10.62
CA LEU A 194 -8.57 -4.45 -11.14
C LEU A 194 -8.96 -5.91 -11.34
N ASP A 195 -8.01 -6.84 -11.33
CA ASP A 195 -8.30 -8.28 -11.51
C ASP A 195 -9.02 -8.87 -10.29
N THR A 196 -8.78 -8.30 -9.12
CA THR A 196 -9.45 -8.66 -7.85
C THR A 196 -10.50 -7.63 -7.41
N TRP A 197 -10.82 -6.64 -8.27
CA TRP A 197 -11.74 -5.57 -7.94
C TRP A 197 -13.19 -5.99 -8.15
N HIS A 198 -14.04 -5.76 -7.16
CA HIS A 198 -15.47 -6.00 -7.30
C HIS A 198 -16.18 -4.78 -7.93
N PHE A 199 -16.98 -5.03 -8.95
CA PHE A 199 -17.81 -4.02 -9.62
C PHE A 199 -19.28 -4.39 -9.51
N THR A 200 -20.14 -3.41 -9.20
CA THR A 200 -21.59 -3.62 -9.20
C THR A 200 -22.22 -3.45 -10.59
N ALA A 201 -21.48 -2.88 -11.56
CA ALA A 201 -21.92 -2.71 -12.92
C ALA A 201 -20.76 -2.81 -13.92
N ASP A 202 -21.01 -3.43 -15.09
CA ASP A 202 -20.01 -3.58 -16.16
C ASP A 202 -19.48 -2.25 -16.70
N ARG A 203 -20.31 -1.20 -16.67
CA ARG A 203 -19.89 0.15 -17.05
C ARG A 203 -18.76 0.67 -16.18
N GLU A 204 -18.84 0.45 -14.88
CA GLU A 204 -17.80 0.86 -13.92
C GLU A 204 -16.48 0.12 -14.19
N ALA A 205 -16.56 -1.18 -14.47
CA ALA A 205 -15.41 -1.99 -14.83
C ALA A 205 -14.71 -1.49 -16.10
N ARG A 206 -15.50 -1.21 -17.16
CA ARG A 206 -14.96 -0.67 -18.42
C ARG A 206 -14.28 0.69 -18.24
N GLU A 207 -14.90 1.59 -17.50
CA GLU A 207 -14.32 2.92 -17.24
C GLU A 207 -13.05 2.85 -16.40
N ALA A 208 -13.02 2.00 -15.37
CA ALA A 208 -11.83 1.79 -14.55
C ALA A 208 -10.67 1.23 -15.38
N ARG A 209 -10.91 0.22 -16.23
CA ARG A 209 -9.91 -0.34 -17.14
C ARG A 209 -9.40 0.72 -18.12
N ARG A 210 -10.27 1.46 -18.76
CA ARG A 210 -9.89 2.55 -19.69
C ARG A 210 -8.98 3.59 -19.01
N ARG A 211 -9.31 4.01 -17.79
CA ARG A 211 -8.48 4.96 -17.03
C ARG A 211 -7.14 4.38 -16.64
N MET A 212 -7.10 3.11 -16.27
CA MET A 212 -5.85 2.44 -15.90
C MET A 212 -4.93 2.27 -17.13
N GLU A 213 -5.49 1.94 -18.29
CA GLU A 213 -4.74 1.80 -19.54
C GLU A 213 -4.23 3.15 -20.07
N ALA A 214 -5.03 4.22 -19.92
CA ALA A 214 -4.67 5.56 -20.38
C ALA A 214 -3.58 6.25 -19.51
N THR A 215 -3.28 5.72 -18.33
CA THR A 215 -2.26 6.33 -17.49
C THR A 215 -0.85 5.96 -17.92
N PRO A 216 0.07 6.94 -18.02
CA PRO A 216 1.48 6.65 -18.29
C PRO A 216 2.22 6.05 -17.08
N LEU A 217 1.64 6.17 -15.88
CA LEU A 217 2.26 5.69 -14.64
C LEU A 217 2.12 4.18 -14.53
N ASP A 218 3.23 3.49 -14.31
CA ASP A 218 3.27 2.06 -14.03
C ASP A 218 3.82 1.77 -12.62
N SER A 219 3.71 0.51 -12.20
CA SER A 219 4.15 0.05 -10.88
C SER A 219 5.65 0.25 -10.67
N ALA A 220 6.48 0.08 -11.70
CA ALA A 220 7.93 0.23 -11.59
C ALA A 220 8.32 1.69 -11.35
N THR A 221 7.77 2.62 -12.14
CA THR A 221 7.98 4.06 -11.96
C THR A 221 7.53 4.52 -10.56
N LEU A 222 6.38 4.04 -10.09
CA LEU A 222 5.88 4.37 -8.75
C LEU A 222 6.80 3.78 -7.65
N ALA A 223 7.30 2.55 -7.81
CA ALA A 223 8.24 1.95 -6.87
C ALA A 223 9.53 2.78 -6.74
N HIS A 224 10.10 3.25 -7.84
CA HIS A 224 11.27 4.15 -7.82
C HIS A 224 10.98 5.49 -7.13
N ARG A 225 9.76 6.04 -7.27
CA ARG A 225 9.37 7.27 -6.58
C ARG A 225 9.24 7.06 -5.07
N ILE A 226 8.63 5.95 -4.65
CA ILE A 226 8.54 5.56 -3.25
C ILE A 226 9.94 5.36 -2.67
N ARG A 227 10.81 4.66 -3.38
CA ARG A 227 12.18 4.43 -2.93
C ARG A 227 12.95 5.74 -2.68
N ARG A 228 12.79 6.71 -3.58
CA ARG A 228 13.36 8.06 -3.39
C ARG A 228 12.73 8.82 -2.24
N ALA A 229 11.43 8.68 -2.03
CA ALA A 229 10.72 9.30 -0.91
C ALA A 229 11.18 8.74 0.45
N ILE A 230 11.47 7.43 0.50
CA ILE A 230 12.08 6.79 1.67
C ILE A 230 13.43 7.44 1.99
N ASP A 231 14.31 7.64 0.99
CA ASP A 231 15.63 8.25 1.20
C ASP A 231 15.57 9.72 1.62
N ARG A 232 14.52 10.44 1.19
CA ARG A 232 14.32 11.86 1.48
C ARG A 232 13.49 12.14 2.72
N ASP A 233 13.08 11.10 3.43
CA ASP A 233 12.17 11.20 4.57
C ASP A 233 10.84 11.93 4.25
N GLU A 234 10.32 11.71 3.04
CA GLU A 234 9.06 12.34 2.61
C GLU A 234 7.86 11.62 3.25
N ARG A 235 7.01 12.39 3.94
CA ARG A 235 5.80 11.83 4.57
C ARG A 235 4.71 11.49 3.58
N TYR A 236 4.54 12.26 2.50
CA TYR A 236 3.48 12.05 1.51
C TYR A 236 4.03 11.91 0.10
N VAL A 237 3.67 10.82 -0.55
CA VAL A 237 3.86 10.59 -1.99
C VAL A 237 2.49 10.67 -2.66
N VAL A 238 2.10 11.88 -3.11
CA VAL A 238 0.82 12.08 -3.83
C VAL A 238 1.11 12.18 -5.32
N GLU A 239 0.62 11.18 -6.07
CA GLU A 239 0.91 11.07 -7.50
C GLU A 239 -0.07 11.82 -8.38
N GLY A 240 0.51 12.59 -9.31
CA GLY A 240 -0.21 13.41 -10.27
C GLY A 240 -0.43 14.84 -9.80
N PHE A 241 -0.18 15.81 -10.72
CA PHE A 241 -0.36 17.22 -10.43
C PHE A 241 -1.79 17.57 -10.06
N GLN A 242 -2.76 17.05 -10.84
CA GLN A 242 -4.19 17.27 -10.59
C GLN A 242 -4.63 16.73 -9.21
N ALA A 243 -4.13 15.55 -8.81
CA ALA A 243 -4.42 14.97 -7.50
C ALA A 243 -3.91 15.86 -6.36
N ARG A 244 -2.69 16.41 -6.49
CA ARG A 244 -2.13 17.35 -5.51
C ARG A 244 -2.93 18.65 -5.41
N CYS A 245 -3.37 19.20 -6.56
CA CYS A 245 -4.22 20.39 -6.59
C CYS A 245 -5.58 20.13 -5.93
N LEU A 246 -6.26 19.04 -6.27
CA LEU A 246 -7.55 18.68 -5.68
C LEU A 246 -7.43 18.39 -4.18
N TRP A 247 -6.36 17.74 -3.74
CA TRP A 247 -6.12 17.52 -2.32
C TRP A 247 -5.94 18.84 -1.55
N ARG A 248 -5.15 19.77 -2.08
CA ARG A 248 -4.98 21.11 -1.48
C ARG A 248 -6.31 21.87 -1.47
N LEU A 249 -7.05 21.83 -2.57
CA LEU A 249 -8.38 22.45 -2.65
C LEU A 249 -9.33 21.87 -1.60
N LYS A 250 -9.37 20.54 -1.43
CA LYS A 250 -10.22 19.92 -0.41
C LYS A 250 -9.88 20.38 1.01
N ARG A 251 -8.60 20.62 1.31
CA ARG A 251 -8.19 21.13 2.63
C ARG A 251 -8.64 22.56 2.89
N LEU A 252 -8.69 23.39 1.84
CA LEU A 252 -9.05 24.81 1.94
C LEU A 252 -10.55 25.06 1.70
N ALA A 253 -11.16 24.29 0.80
CA ALA A 253 -12.55 24.47 0.37
C ALA A 253 -13.24 23.09 0.17
N PRO A 254 -13.55 22.35 1.25
CA PRO A 254 -14.10 20.99 1.15
C PRO A 254 -15.44 20.94 0.42
N ARG A 255 -16.33 21.91 0.61
CA ARG A 255 -17.63 21.99 -0.07
C ARG A 255 -17.48 22.15 -1.59
N THR A 256 -16.54 23.00 -2.03
CA THR A 256 -16.26 23.23 -3.45
C THR A 256 -15.72 21.94 -4.10
N THR A 257 -14.83 21.23 -3.43
CA THR A 257 -14.30 19.96 -3.94
C THR A 257 -15.40 18.92 -4.09
N THR A 258 -16.30 18.80 -3.11
CA THR A 258 -17.44 17.86 -3.19
C THR A 258 -18.37 18.23 -4.35
N ALA A 259 -18.66 19.52 -4.57
CA ALA A 259 -19.48 19.98 -5.69
C ALA A 259 -18.82 19.65 -7.06
N LEU A 260 -17.51 19.82 -7.19
CA LEU A 260 -16.76 19.44 -8.38
C LEU A 260 -16.82 17.93 -8.65
N LEU A 261 -16.61 17.10 -7.63
CA LEU A 261 -16.71 15.64 -7.75
C LEU A 261 -18.12 15.20 -8.13
N HIS A 262 -19.17 15.84 -7.58
CA HIS A 262 -20.55 15.61 -7.96
C HIS A 262 -20.81 15.96 -9.44
N GLY A 263 -20.31 17.11 -9.90
CA GLY A 263 -20.43 17.51 -11.31
C GLY A 263 -19.77 16.56 -12.29
N VAL A 264 -18.58 16.04 -11.93
CA VAL A 264 -17.87 15.01 -12.71
C VAL A 264 -18.66 13.70 -12.71
N TYR A 265 -19.16 13.28 -11.55
CA TYR A 265 -19.91 12.01 -11.43
C TYR A 265 -21.19 12.01 -12.28
N ARG A 266 -21.97 13.11 -12.26
CA ARG A 266 -23.18 13.25 -13.08
C ARG A 266 -22.94 13.20 -14.58
N ARG A 267 -21.76 13.59 -15.06
CA ARG A 267 -21.40 13.53 -16.49
C ARG A 267 -20.98 12.13 -16.94
N LEU A 268 -20.64 11.27 -16.00
CA LEU A 268 -20.22 9.88 -16.26
C LEU A 268 -21.39 8.88 -16.12
N GLY A 269 -22.47 9.31 -15.49
CA GLY A 269 -23.74 8.56 -15.35
C GLY A 269 -24.73 8.92 -16.41
#